data_104a7a4ced3f63f757e8fe53cbfab83e
#
_entry.id   104a7a4ced3f63f757e8fe53cbfab83e
#
_cell.length_a   1.000
_cell.length_b   1.000
_cell.length_c   1.000
_cell.angle_alpha   90.00
_cell.angle_beta   90.00
_cell.angle_gamma   90.00
#
_symmetry.space_group_name_H-M   'P 1'
#
loop_
_entity.id
_entity.type
_entity.pdbx_description
1 polymer ?
#
loop_
_entity_poly.entity_id
_entity_poly.type
_entity_poly.pdbx_seq_one_letter_code
_entity_poly.pdbx_strand_id
1 'polypeptide(L)'
;FVNNNIIDKNKLKQIIEKEKDLDIYLKEENNEIELNMYLLDICPEYYVLNNQKHINRDFKKITFVNDDYEYSATMLDKNELKYSLSINYGNNLFEGGSGTGKTTIMLSRAIKLARVYPQHRFIVFVSSKKLCNQLKEELEILYKDNNNLEIHTLSSFLFKLAKKFDLIADYRMFKQDYEKYLNNLIKQARNVIKNKNMFKGIFIDEAESFKVEEIEFISEFLYKTKNILDIYYCNALNITNDLNIFKSRDDIKVNQKIDLDINYRQDKNLIEFINRFCQNSNDYIKTLRPMIKNDIYVPTKSIYNQGQDPEIIKVIDLEEQIESILWEIDFLRNKKGLDYSDIAIVYPYNKKKLKNGKTIYFQYILRKALEEAKIPYMVAEDEITNITKKVGITISNIYGIKNLEYKAVIFCELEMLYNQTIGDTKQDYQINDFVGDLNKIYLAINASTSYLKIITTFNEDSSEIIKILIKSS
;
A
#
# COMPACT_ATOMS: atom_id res chain seq x y z
N PHE A 1 25.79 10.39 26.75
CA PHE A 1 24.90 11.45 26.22
C PHE A 1 23.53 11.43 26.93
N VAL A 2 22.95 10.28 27.21
CA VAL A 2 21.59 10.16 27.78
C VAL A 2 21.46 10.69 29.22
N ASN A 3 22.51 10.72 29.99
CA ASN A 3 22.42 11.05 31.42
C ASN A 3 22.50 12.54 31.79
N ASN A 4 22.93 13.41 30.89
CA ASN A 4 23.10 14.84 31.22
C ASN A 4 22.09 15.77 30.54
N ASN A 5 21.30 15.28 29.61
CA ASN A 5 20.41 16.10 28.78
C ASN A 5 18.91 15.81 28.94
N ILE A 6 18.51 15.05 29.94
CA ILE A 6 17.10 14.93 30.29
C ILE A 6 16.64 16.24 30.91
N ILE A 7 15.92 17.03 30.14
CA ILE A 7 15.27 18.25 30.58
C ILE A 7 13.97 17.83 31.28
N ASP A 8 13.91 17.99 32.60
CA ASP A 8 12.67 17.78 33.34
C ASP A 8 11.61 18.84 32.94
N LYS A 9 10.35 18.57 33.25
CA LYS A 9 9.22 19.44 32.90
C LYS A 9 9.38 20.88 33.40
N ASN A 10 10.04 21.08 34.54
CA ASN A 10 10.25 22.41 35.14
C ASN A 10 11.36 23.15 34.41
N LYS A 11 12.41 22.45 34.01
CA LYS A 11 13.54 23.01 33.26
C LYS A 11 13.10 23.35 31.81
N LEU A 12 12.27 22.51 31.21
CA LEU A 12 11.64 22.80 29.92
C LEU A 12 10.76 24.05 29.99
N LYS A 13 9.97 24.20 31.06
CA LYS A 13 9.15 25.39 31.31
C LYS A 13 10.01 26.66 31.47
N GLN A 14 11.13 26.58 32.20
CA GLN A 14 12.08 27.68 32.35
C GLN A 14 12.76 28.06 31.02
N ILE A 15 13.05 27.10 30.17
CA ILE A 15 13.64 27.33 28.84
C ILE A 15 12.62 28.02 27.93
N ILE A 16 11.36 27.61 27.96
CA ILE A 16 10.27 28.20 27.14
C ILE A 16 9.98 29.65 27.62
N GLU A 17 10.08 29.91 28.93
CA GLU A 17 9.87 31.25 29.51
C GLU A 17 11.04 32.21 29.33
N LYS A 18 12.22 31.65 29.04
CA LYS A 18 13.48 32.44 28.81
C LYS A 18 14.11 32.10 27.48
N GLU A 19 13.66 32.77 26.42
CA GLU A 19 14.15 32.56 25.04
C GLU A 19 15.68 32.47 24.86
N LYS A 20 16.46 32.96 25.82
CA LYS A 20 17.95 32.99 25.76
C LYS A 20 18.64 31.65 26.06
N ASP A 21 17.97 30.73 26.71
CA ASP A 21 18.63 29.48 27.13
C ASP A 21 18.59 28.39 26.03
N LEU A 22 17.75 28.54 25.02
CA LEU A 22 17.72 27.62 23.88
C LEU A 22 19.00 27.72 23.03
N ASP A 23 19.56 28.94 22.87
CA ASP A 23 20.76 29.18 22.09
C ASP A 23 22.00 28.53 22.67
N ILE A 24 22.04 28.27 23.98
CA ILE A 24 23.18 27.62 24.66
C ILE A 24 23.24 26.12 24.31
N TYR A 25 22.07 25.49 24.10
CA TYR A 25 21.97 24.07 23.72
C TYR A 25 22.11 23.85 22.21
N LEU A 26 21.92 24.89 21.39
CA LEU A 26 21.97 24.83 19.93
C LEU A 26 23.30 25.33 19.34
N LYS A 27 24.26 25.79 20.20
CA LYS A 27 25.49 26.45 19.75
C LYS A 27 26.68 25.56 19.44
N GLU A 28 26.60 24.27 19.60
CA GLU A 28 27.61 23.39 19.01
C GLU A 28 27.23 23.15 17.56
N GLU A 29 28.17 23.30 16.63
CA GLU A 29 28.07 22.95 15.20
C GLU A 29 27.83 21.44 15.05
N ASN A 30 26.72 20.96 15.57
CA ASN A 30 26.32 19.60 15.41
C ASN A 30 25.75 19.46 14.02
N ASN A 31 26.31 18.52 13.31
CA ASN A 31 25.85 18.08 12.00
C ASN A 31 24.31 17.96 12.03
N GLU A 32 23.60 18.69 11.18
CA GLU A 32 22.14 18.71 11.09
C GLU A 32 21.56 17.29 11.02
N ILE A 33 22.34 16.37 10.46
CA ILE A 33 22.05 14.93 10.39
C ILE A 33 22.00 14.28 11.78
N GLU A 34 22.96 14.58 12.67
CA GLU A 34 22.99 14.01 14.02
C GLU A 34 21.84 14.53 14.89
N LEU A 35 21.52 15.83 14.76
CA LEU A 35 20.37 16.41 15.44
C LEU A 35 19.05 15.77 14.95
N ASN A 36 18.93 15.57 13.66
CA ASN A 36 17.75 14.96 13.06
C ASN A 36 17.61 13.49 13.48
N MET A 37 18.71 12.73 13.53
CA MET A 37 18.71 11.36 14.05
C MET A 37 18.34 11.32 15.54
N TYR A 38 18.83 12.26 16.31
CA TYR A 38 18.52 12.39 17.74
C TYR A 38 17.04 12.75 17.97
N LEU A 39 16.47 13.65 17.15
CA LEU A 39 15.06 13.97 17.19
C LEU A 39 14.18 12.76 16.85
N LEU A 40 14.61 11.93 15.90
CA LEU A 40 13.92 10.68 15.58
C LEU A 40 13.98 9.66 16.72
N ASP A 41 15.06 9.64 17.48
CA ASP A 41 15.17 8.76 18.66
C ASP A 41 14.33 9.23 19.85
N ILE A 42 14.20 10.53 20.04
CA ILE A 42 13.39 11.09 21.15
C ILE A 42 11.92 11.17 20.80
N CYS A 43 11.60 11.52 19.56
CA CYS A 43 10.24 11.68 19.04
C CYS A 43 10.02 10.67 17.93
N PRO A 44 9.70 9.40 18.23
CA PRO A 44 9.40 8.37 17.23
C PRO A 44 8.14 8.65 16.41
N GLU A 45 7.64 9.85 16.49
CA GLU A 45 6.41 10.36 15.88
C GLU A 45 6.64 10.84 14.44
N TYR A 46 7.88 10.77 13.96
CA TYR A 46 8.30 11.33 12.68
C TYR A 46 8.60 10.23 11.68
N TYR A 47 7.61 9.77 10.94
CA TYR A 47 7.95 8.82 9.89
C TYR A 47 7.06 8.86 8.67
N VAL A 48 7.63 9.27 7.58
CA VAL A 48 7.54 8.59 6.28
C VAL A 48 8.94 8.63 5.71
N LEU A 49 9.64 7.53 5.68
CA LEU A 49 10.81 7.40 4.84
C LEU A 49 10.33 7.26 3.41
N ASN A 50 10.74 8.16 2.57
CA ASN A 50 10.41 8.12 1.18
C ASN A 50 11.68 8.08 0.34
N ASN A 51 11.95 6.95 -0.28
CA ASN A 51 12.92 6.84 -1.38
C ASN A 51 12.37 7.49 -2.66
N GLN A 52 11.11 7.91 -2.65
CA GLN A 52 10.43 8.48 -3.80
C GLN A 52 10.23 9.97 -3.55
N LYS A 53 10.82 10.79 -4.40
CA LYS A 53 10.85 12.26 -4.37
C LYS A 53 9.49 12.99 -4.38
N HIS A 54 8.37 12.33 -4.08
CA HIS A 54 7.04 12.80 -4.45
C HIS A 54 6.09 13.16 -3.32
N ILE A 55 6.54 13.23 -2.06
CA ILE A 55 5.70 13.79 -1.01
C ILE A 55 5.86 15.30 -1.02
N ASN A 56 4.92 16.00 -1.64
CA ASN A 56 4.74 17.46 -1.52
C ASN A 56 4.13 17.83 -0.17
N ARG A 57 4.63 17.29 0.93
CA ARG A 57 4.26 17.80 2.23
C ARG A 57 5.16 19.00 2.51
N ASP A 58 4.57 20.18 2.72
CA ASP A 58 5.25 21.41 3.16
C ASP A 58 5.80 21.32 4.61
N PHE A 59 5.98 20.11 5.11
CA PHE A 59 6.52 19.87 6.45
C PHE A 59 8.03 19.75 6.39
N LYS A 60 8.69 20.10 7.50
CA LYS A 60 10.15 20.02 7.63
C LYS A 60 10.65 18.66 7.17
N LYS A 61 11.25 18.65 6.00
CA LYS A 61 11.85 17.47 5.41
C LYS A 61 13.20 17.26 6.07
N ILE A 62 13.38 16.09 6.66
CA ILE A 62 14.65 15.67 7.23
C ILE A 62 15.29 14.73 6.22
N THR A 63 16.51 15.04 5.80
CA THR A 63 17.25 14.23 4.84
C THR A 63 18.28 13.39 5.57
N PHE A 64 18.28 12.10 5.36
CA PHE A 64 19.30 11.16 5.83
C PHE A 64 20.15 10.72 4.65
N VAL A 65 21.44 10.72 4.82
CA VAL A 65 22.39 10.17 3.85
C VAL A 65 23.02 8.93 4.49
N ASN A 66 22.78 7.78 3.90
CA ASN A 66 23.54 6.58 4.16
C ASN A 66 24.46 6.34 2.96
N ASP A 67 25.55 5.60 3.10
CA ASP A 67 26.67 5.48 2.14
C ASP A 67 26.27 5.37 0.65
N ASP A 68 25.06 4.89 0.34
CA ASP A 68 24.54 4.75 -1.01
C ASP A 68 23.18 5.41 -1.29
N TYR A 69 22.47 5.96 -0.27
CA TYR A 69 21.09 6.42 -0.45
C TYR A 69 20.76 7.65 0.39
N GLU A 70 20.02 8.57 -0.22
CA GLU A 70 19.41 9.71 0.45
C GLU A 70 17.96 9.37 0.84
N TYR A 71 17.67 9.38 2.14
CA TYR A 71 16.34 9.18 2.67
C TYR A 71 15.75 10.51 3.13
N SER A 72 14.48 10.71 2.91
CA SER A 72 13.76 11.83 3.49
C SER A 72 12.70 11.35 4.47
N ALA A 73 12.68 11.92 5.65
CA ALA A 73 11.63 11.70 6.64
C ALA A 73 10.72 12.93 6.71
N THR A 74 9.43 12.71 6.83
CA THR A 74 8.44 13.76 7.09
C THR A 74 7.74 13.49 8.41
N MET A 75 7.31 14.56 9.08
CA MET A 75 6.53 14.43 10.32
C MET A 75 5.15 13.83 10.05
N LEU A 76 4.69 13.00 10.97
CA LEU A 76 3.30 12.62 11.04
C LEU A 76 2.43 13.84 11.34
N ASP A 77 1.25 13.90 10.77
CA ASP A 77 0.28 14.92 11.13
C ASP A 77 -0.38 14.60 12.49
N LYS A 78 -1.23 15.51 12.96
CA LYS A 78 -1.91 15.37 14.26
C LYS A 78 -2.77 14.11 14.34
N ASN A 79 -3.37 13.67 13.23
CA ASN A 79 -4.23 12.48 13.20
C ASN A 79 -3.40 11.19 13.17
N GLU A 80 -2.38 11.15 12.30
CA GLU A 80 -1.43 10.03 12.26
C GLU A 80 -0.76 9.86 13.64
N LEU A 81 -0.33 10.97 14.28
CA LEU A 81 0.21 10.99 15.63
C LEU A 81 -0.74 10.40 16.66
N LYS A 82 -2.00 10.85 16.67
CA LYS A 82 -3.02 10.34 17.59
C LYS A 82 -3.11 8.83 17.55
N TYR A 83 -3.12 8.25 16.34
CA TYR A 83 -3.24 6.80 16.18
C TYR A 83 -1.93 6.07 16.50
N SER A 84 -0.79 6.64 16.14
CA SER A 84 0.52 6.07 16.46
C SER A 84 0.82 6.06 17.96
N LEU A 85 0.34 7.06 18.70
CA LEU A 85 0.61 7.24 20.13
C LEU A 85 -0.33 6.43 21.05
N SER A 86 -1.52 6.09 20.58
CA SER A 86 -2.50 5.40 21.43
C SER A 86 -2.06 3.96 21.77
N ILE A 87 -2.22 3.56 23.03
CA ILE A 87 -2.02 2.16 23.47
C ILE A 87 -3.39 1.55 23.71
N ASN A 88 -3.89 0.82 22.72
CA ASN A 88 -5.17 0.13 22.81
C ASN A 88 -4.92 -1.37 22.83
N TYR A 89 -5.30 -2.01 23.92
CA TYR A 89 -5.22 -3.46 24.04
C TYR A 89 -6.39 -4.14 23.33
N GLY A 90 -6.13 -5.36 22.86
CA GLY A 90 -7.10 -6.18 22.12
C GLY A 90 -6.99 -6.00 20.62
N ASN A 91 -8.05 -6.30 19.90
CA ASN A 91 -8.10 -6.31 18.44
C ASN A 91 -8.57 -4.95 17.91
N ASN A 92 -7.71 -4.25 17.22
CA ASN A 92 -7.99 -2.95 16.62
C ASN A 92 -7.99 -3.07 15.09
N LEU A 93 -9.02 -2.52 14.45
CA LEU A 93 -9.16 -2.50 13.00
C LEU A 93 -8.96 -1.07 12.50
N PHE A 94 -7.94 -0.86 11.68
CA PHE A 94 -7.66 0.39 10.99
C PHE A 94 -8.13 0.26 9.54
N GLU A 95 -9.24 0.88 9.21
CA GLU A 95 -9.81 0.88 7.87
C GLU A 95 -9.55 2.20 7.17
N GLY A 96 -9.13 2.17 5.90
CA GLY A 96 -8.93 3.37 5.12
C GLY A 96 -8.64 3.08 3.66
N GLY A 97 -8.91 4.05 2.80
CA GLY A 97 -8.58 3.97 1.37
C GLY A 97 -7.09 3.88 1.10
N SER A 98 -6.71 3.80 -0.16
CA SER A 98 -5.31 3.93 -0.56
C SER A 98 -4.80 5.34 -0.21
N GLY A 99 -3.53 5.46 0.19
CA GLY A 99 -2.93 6.77 0.52
C GLY A 99 -3.30 7.36 1.88
N THR A 100 -4.03 6.65 2.76
CA THR A 100 -4.43 7.15 4.08
C THR A 100 -3.40 6.92 5.20
N GLY A 101 -2.18 6.55 4.86
CA GLY A 101 -1.09 6.42 5.84
C GLY A 101 -1.12 5.13 6.68
N LYS A 102 -1.90 4.10 6.32
CA LYS A 102 -2.01 2.84 7.06
C LYS A 102 -0.65 2.24 7.44
N THR A 103 0.20 1.98 6.46
CA THR A 103 1.54 1.41 6.66
C THR A 103 2.42 2.29 7.53
N THR A 104 2.35 3.62 7.34
CA THR A 104 3.08 4.60 8.13
C THR A 104 2.66 4.59 9.59
N ILE A 105 1.35 4.64 9.86
CA ILE A 105 0.78 4.56 11.22
C ILE A 105 1.16 3.23 11.87
N MET A 106 1.06 2.13 11.12
CA MET A 106 1.42 0.79 11.58
C MET A 106 2.87 0.72 12.03
N LEU A 107 3.81 1.11 11.17
CA LEU A 107 5.23 1.02 11.47
C LEU A 107 5.62 1.92 12.64
N SER A 108 5.14 3.18 12.65
CA SER A 108 5.37 4.13 13.73
C SER A 108 4.85 3.59 15.07
N ARG A 109 3.65 3.01 15.07
CA ARG A 109 3.02 2.41 16.23
C ARG A 109 3.76 1.17 16.73
N ALA A 110 4.18 0.29 15.80
CA ALA A 110 4.96 -0.90 16.13
C ALA A 110 6.31 -0.55 16.78
N ILE A 111 7.04 0.39 16.21
CA ILE A 111 8.32 0.88 16.74
C ILE A 111 8.12 1.49 18.12
N LYS A 112 7.11 2.37 18.28
CA LYS A 112 6.84 2.99 19.58
C LYS A 112 6.52 1.96 20.66
N LEU A 113 5.65 1.01 20.35
CA LEU A 113 5.29 -0.03 21.31
C LEU A 113 6.47 -0.95 21.66
N ALA A 114 7.33 -1.25 20.68
CA ALA A 114 8.55 -2.01 20.91
C ALA A 114 9.53 -1.25 21.86
N ARG A 115 9.64 0.07 21.73
CA ARG A 115 10.43 0.92 22.62
C ARG A 115 9.84 1.03 24.03
N VAL A 116 8.51 1.18 24.13
CA VAL A 116 7.80 1.27 25.41
C VAL A 116 7.87 -0.06 26.20
N TYR A 117 7.92 -1.18 25.49
CA TYR A 117 7.96 -2.52 26.08
C TYR A 117 9.19 -3.32 25.63
N PRO A 118 10.43 -2.92 25.98
CA PRO A 118 11.65 -3.51 25.45
C PRO A 118 11.85 -4.98 25.80
N GLN A 119 11.18 -5.48 26.87
CA GLN A 119 11.23 -6.88 27.29
C GLN A 119 10.22 -7.78 26.58
N HIS A 120 9.39 -7.20 25.71
CA HIS A 120 8.36 -7.93 24.98
C HIS A 120 8.65 -7.91 23.49
N ARG A 121 8.21 -8.96 22.79
CA ARG A 121 8.41 -9.10 21.34
C ARG A 121 7.18 -8.65 20.58
N PHE A 122 7.45 -8.04 19.44
CA PHE A 122 6.46 -7.55 18.49
C PHE A 122 6.75 -8.10 17.09
N ILE A 123 5.73 -8.23 16.26
CA ILE A 123 5.89 -8.69 14.89
C ILE A 123 4.91 -7.98 13.95
N VAL A 124 5.40 -7.64 12.77
CA VAL A 124 4.62 -7.11 11.65
C VAL A 124 4.50 -8.19 10.58
N PHE A 125 3.28 -8.43 10.11
CA PHE A 125 3.01 -9.26 8.95
C PHE A 125 2.61 -8.40 7.76
N VAL A 126 3.17 -8.72 6.60
CA VAL A 126 2.87 -8.07 5.32
C VAL A 126 2.60 -9.11 4.24
N SER A 127 1.84 -8.74 3.23
CA SER A 127 1.42 -9.66 2.18
C SER A 127 2.53 -10.06 1.21
N SER A 128 3.46 -9.14 0.90
CA SER A 128 4.47 -9.34 -0.13
C SER A 128 5.90 -9.33 0.40
N LYS A 129 6.78 -10.13 -0.24
CA LYS A 129 8.22 -10.17 0.08
C LYS A 129 8.89 -8.82 -0.19
N LYS A 130 8.45 -8.10 -1.22
CA LYS A 130 8.97 -6.79 -1.60
C LYS A 130 8.70 -5.74 -0.52
N LEU A 131 7.44 -5.63 -0.07
CA LEU A 131 7.06 -4.75 1.04
C LEU A 131 7.78 -5.15 2.33
N CYS A 132 7.92 -6.45 2.59
CA CYS A 132 8.66 -6.96 3.74
C CYS A 132 10.13 -6.48 3.76
N ASN A 133 10.81 -6.54 2.62
CA ASN A 133 12.20 -6.09 2.51
C ASN A 133 12.30 -4.58 2.68
N GLN A 134 11.43 -3.81 2.01
CA GLN A 134 11.36 -2.36 2.15
C GLN A 134 11.18 -1.94 3.61
N LEU A 135 10.18 -2.51 4.31
CA LEU A 135 9.93 -2.14 5.71
C LEU A 135 11.05 -2.59 6.65
N LYS A 136 11.80 -3.63 6.32
CA LYS A 136 13.02 -4.00 7.07
C LYS A 136 14.11 -2.96 6.93
N GLU A 137 14.37 -2.48 5.71
CA GLU A 137 15.32 -1.40 5.47
C GLU A 137 14.89 -0.12 6.22
N GLU A 138 13.62 0.24 6.17
CA GLU A 138 13.07 1.36 6.94
C GLU A 138 13.26 1.14 8.45
N LEU A 139 12.97 -0.06 8.96
CA LEU A 139 13.13 -0.40 10.36
C LEU A 139 14.60 -0.28 10.83
N GLU A 140 15.56 -0.71 10.02
CA GLU A 140 17.00 -0.60 10.33
C GLU A 140 17.44 0.86 10.49
N ILE A 141 16.85 1.77 9.71
CA ILE A 141 17.12 3.21 9.82
C ILE A 141 16.43 3.80 11.04
N LEU A 142 15.16 3.48 11.25
CA LEU A 142 14.30 4.10 12.24
C LEU A 142 14.47 3.54 13.65
N TYR A 143 14.96 2.32 13.77
CA TYR A 143 15.11 1.61 15.04
C TYR A 143 16.39 0.76 15.03
N LYS A 144 17.57 1.43 15.02
CA LYS A 144 18.90 0.79 14.90
C LYS A 144 19.16 -0.30 15.95
N ASP A 145 18.75 -0.07 17.19
CA ASP A 145 18.95 -1.02 18.30
C ASP A 145 17.79 -2.03 18.42
N ASN A 146 17.12 -2.30 17.29
CA ASN A 146 15.99 -3.20 17.28
C ASN A 146 16.40 -4.64 17.58
N ASN A 147 15.90 -5.14 18.70
CA ASN A 147 16.05 -6.54 19.10
C ASN A 147 14.71 -7.24 19.40
N ASN A 148 13.59 -6.52 19.37
CA ASN A 148 12.29 -7.01 19.81
C ASN A 148 11.12 -6.77 18.84
N LEU A 149 11.37 -6.20 17.65
CA LEU A 149 10.38 -6.02 16.57
C LEU A 149 10.86 -6.74 15.30
N GLU A 150 10.01 -7.60 14.76
CA GLU A 150 10.31 -8.39 13.56
C GLU A 150 9.31 -8.08 12.44
N ILE A 151 9.74 -8.17 11.19
CA ILE A 151 8.86 -8.02 10.01
C ILE A 151 8.95 -9.28 9.15
N HIS A 152 7.79 -9.88 8.84
CA HIS A 152 7.70 -11.13 8.09
C HIS A 152 6.53 -11.15 7.10
N THR A 153 6.66 -11.94 6.05
CA THR A 153 5.49 -12.50 5.37
C THR A 153 5.05 -13.77 6.12
N LEU A 154 3.80 -14.20 5.94
CA LEU A 154 3.33 -15.44 6.56
C LEU A 154 4.24 -16.63 6.21
N SER A 155 4.61 -16.76 4.94
CA SER A 155 5.52 -17.83 4.49
C SER A 155 6.89 -17.76 5.16
N SER A 156 7.50 -16.58 5.26
CA SER A 156 8.81 -16.44 5.91
C SER A 156 8.75 -16.76 7.40
N PHE A 157 7.65 -16.42 8.06
CA PHE A 157 7.40 -16.77 9.46
C PHE A 157 7.21 -18.28 9.63
N LEU A 158 6.42 -18.93 8.77
CA LEU A 158 6.25 -20.39 8.77
C LEU A 158 7.58 -21.12 8.55
N PHE A 159 8.45 -20.63 7.66
CA PHE A 159 9.80 -21.17 7.50
C PHE A 159 10.65 -21.04 8.76
N LYS A 160 10.56 -19.91 9.45
CA LYS A 160 11.23 -19.70 10.74
C LYS A 160 10.73 -20.69 11.79
N LEU A 161 9.40 -20.90 11.86
CA LEU A 161 8.80 -21.89 12.73
C LEU A 161 9.23 -23.32 12.36
N ALA A 162 9.24 -23.65 11.06
CA ALA A 162 9.66 -24.97 10.57
C ALA A 162 11.08 -25.29 11.01
N LYS A 163 12.02 -24.36 10.87
CA LYS A 163 13.40 -24.53 11.35
C LYS A 163 13.51 -24.65 12.87
N LYS A 164 12.69 -23.91 13.61
CA LYS A 164 12.75 -23.89 15.08
C LYS A 164 12.11 -25.11 15.72
N PHE A 165 11.10 -25.68 15.11
CA PHE A 165 10.28 -26.77 15.66
C PHE A 165 10.32 -28.04 14.80
N ASP A 166 11.29 -28.14 13.89
CA ASP A 166 11.52 -29.30 13.00
C ASP A 166 10.26 -29.74 12.23
N LEU A 167 9.49 -28.74 11.71
CA LEU A 167 8.33 -29.04 10.87
C LEU A 167 8.77 -29.54 9.50
N ILE A 168 8.00 -30.46 8.92
CA ILE A 168 8.29 -31.04 7.62
C ILE A 168 7.88 -30.08 6.50
N ALA A 169 8.85 -29.44 5.86
CA ALA A 169 8.66 -28.60 4.70
C ALA A 169 8.78 -29.41 3.41
N ASP A 170 7.65 -29.74 2.79
CA ASP A 170 7.64 -30.47 1.51
C ASP A 170 7.82 -29.52 0.33
N TYR A 171 9.07 -29.42 -0.17
CA TYR A 171 9.41 -28.58 -1.32
C TYR A 171 8.77 -29.03 -2.65
N ARG A 172 8.32 -30.28 -2.77
CA ARG A 172 7.59 -30.71 -3.97
C ARG A 172 6.18 -30.09 -3.96
N MET A 173 5.52 -30.15 -2.81
CA MET A 173 4.22 -29.50 -2.60
C MET A 173 4.33 -27.98 -2.80
N PHE A 174 5.39 -27.33 -2.32
CA PHE A 174 5.66 -25.90 -2.54
C PHE A 174 5.62 -25.50 -4.03
N LYS A 175 6.19 -26.33 -4.91
CA LYS A 175 6.24 -26.08 -6.36
C LYS A 175 4.93 -26.40 -7.08
N GLN A 176 4.16 -27.36 -6.58
CA GLN A 176 2.95 -27.85 -7.21
C GLN A 176 1.70 -27.11 -6.77
N ASP A 177 1.59 -26.83 -5.48
CA ASP A 177 0.43 -26.20 -4.85
C ASP A 177 0.89 -25.45 -3.60
N TYR A 178 1.19 -24.16 -3.79
CA TYR A 178 1.71 -23.31 -2.74
C TYR A 178 0.71 -23.11 -1.58
N GLU A 179 -0.57 -23.00 -1.88
CA GLU A 179 -1.61 -22.83 -0.86
C GLU A 179 -1.72 -24.06 0.03
N LYS A 180 -1.77 -25.25 -0.58
CA LYS A 180 -1.80 -26.51 0.15
C LYS A 180 -0.54 -26.71 1.00
N TYR A 181 0.60 -26.26 0.49
CA TYR A 181 1.85 -26.28 1.24
C TYR A 181 1.79 -25.38 2.50
N LEU A 182 1.31 -24.15 2.40
CA LEU A 182 1.15 -23.26 3.55
C LEU A 182 0.15 -23.82 4.56
N ASN A 183 -1.00 -24.31 4.10
CA ASN A 183 -2.00 -24.91 4.97
C ASN A 183 -1.47 -26.13 5.73
N ASN A 184 -0.63 -26.95 5.08
CA ASN A 184 0.03 -28.08 5.74
C ASN A 184 1.00 -27.61 6.84
N LEU A 185 1.83 -26.61 6.58
CA LEU A 185 2.71 -26.03 7.59
C LEU A 185 1.96 -25.40 8.76
N ILE A 186 0.87 -24.69 8.50
CA ILE A 186 -0.02 -24.14 9.54
C ILE A 186 -0.57 -25.27 10.42
N LYS A 187 -1.06 -26.33 9.82
CA LYS A 187 -1.59 -27.50 10.54
C LYS A 187 -0.52 -28.17 11.41
N GLN A 188 0.68 -28.37 10.88
CA GLN A 188 1.79 -28.91 11.65
C GLN A 188 2.19 -27.99 12.81
N ALA A 189 2.29 -26.68 12.56
CA ALA A 189 2.63 -25.69 13.59
C ALA A 189 1.57 -25.68 14.73
N ARG A 190 0.29 -25.77 14.39
CA ARG A 190 -0.79 -25.88 15.40
C ARG A 190 -0.65 -27.12 16.28
N ASN A 191 -0.23 -28.23 15.73
CA ASN A 191 -0.08 -29.51 16.45
C ASN A 191 1.18 -29.57 17.32
N VAL A 192 2.30 -29.04 16.84
CA VAL A 192 3.62 -29.18 17.46
C VAL A 192 3.88 -28.07 18.49
N ILE A 193 3.45 -26.83 18.20
CA ILE A 193 3.75 -25.67 19.05
C ILE A 193 2.73 -25.57 20.15
N LYS A 194 3.07 -26.05 21.35
CA LYS A 194 2.19 -26.04 22.54
C LYS A 194 2.10 -24.65 23.17
N ASN A 195 3.23 -23.92 23.26
CA ASN A 195 3.26 -22.58 23.83
C ASN A 195 3.41 -21.55 22.72
N LYS A 196 2.32 -20.89 22.39
CA LYS A 196 2.24 -19.88 21.33
C LYS A 196 2.32 -18.44 21.85
N ASN A 197 2.44 -18.23 23.16
CA ASN A 197 2.59 -16.88 23.76
C ASN A 197 3.98 -16.29 23.41
N MET A 198 4.13 -15.75 22.21
CA MET A 198 5.42 -15.26 21.68
C MET A 198 5.47 -13.74 21.57
N PHE A 199 4.35 -13.08 21.28
CA PHE A 199 4.30 -11.67 20.96
C PHE A 199 3.29 -10.93 21.85
N LYS A 200 3.69 -9.75 22.31
CA LYS A 200 2.81 -8.79 22.97
C LYS A 200 1.93 -8.05 21.97
N GLY A 201 2.48 -7.78 20.81
CA GLY A 201 1.78 -7.09 19.72
C GLY A 201 2.05 -7.75 18.36
N ILE A 202 0.99 -7.87 17.58
CA ILE A 202 0.99 -8.31 16.19
C ILE A 202 0.32 -7.23 15.35
N PHE A 203 0.96 -6.84 14.27
CA PHE A 203 0.48 -5.85 13.30
C PHE A 203 0.36 -6.53 11.95
N ILE A 204 -0.78 -6.40 11.29
CA ILE A 204 -1.02 -7.01 9.96
C ILE A 204 -1.32 -5.89 8.98
N ASP A 205 -0.42 -5.65 8.04
CA ASP A 205 -0.65 -4.70 6.93
C ASP A 205 -1.23 -5.41 5.72
N GLU A 206 -1.99 -4.67 4.92
CA GLU A 206 -2.70 -5.23 3.77
C GLU A 206 -3.52 -6.48 4.11
N ALA A 207 -4.26 -6.42 5.22
CA ALA A 207 -4.99 -7.57 5.75
C ALA A 207 -6.02 -8.15 4.76
N GLU A 208 -6.45 -7.37 3.75
CA GLU A 208 -7.27 -7.85 2.63
C GLU A 208 -6.60 -8.94 1.77
N SER A 209 -5.27 -9.07 1.89
CA SER A 209 -4.50 -10.10 1.17
C SER A 209 -4.32 -11.40 1.96
N PHE A 210 -4.79 -11.45 3.21
CA PHE A 210 -4.74 -12.63 4.06
C PHE A 210 -6.10 -13.32 4.13
N LYS A 211 -6.09 -14.65 4.24
CA LYS A 211 -7.29 -15.42 4.58
C LYS A 211 -7.61 -15.30 6.07
N VAL A 212 -8.87 -15.46 6.42
CA VAL A 212 -9.32 -15.40 7.83
C VAL A 212 -8.56 -16.41 8.69
N GLU A 213 -8.43 -17.63 8.20
CA GLU A 213 -7.74 -18.72 8.89
C GLU A 213 -6.24 -18.43 9.09
N GLU A 214 -5.64 -17.62 8.21
CA GLU A 214 -4.26 -17.16 8.35
C GLU A 214 -4.14 -16.10 9.44
N ILE A 215 -5.08 -15.14 9.50
CA ILE A 215 -5.14 -14.13 10.57
C ILE A 215 -5.40 -14.79 11.93
N GLU A 216 -6.32 -15.74 11.98
CA GLU A 216 -6.57 -16.54 13.19
C GLU A 216 -5.31 -17.28 13.66
N PHE A 217 -4.63 -17.96 12.73
CA PHE A 217 -3.38 -18.65 13.03
C PHE A 217 -2.30 -17.71 13.56
N ILE A 218 -2.12 -16.55 12.92
CA ILE A 218 -1.19 -15.51 13.36
C ILE A 218 -1.52 -15.04 14.77
N SER A 219 -2.82 -14.82 15.06
CA SER A 219 -3.28 -14.30 16.35
C SER A 219 -3.08 -15.29 17.51
N GLU A 220 -2.97 -16.60 17.22
CA GLU A 220 -2.66 -17.62 18.23
C GLU A 220 -1.30 -17.42 18.92
N PHE A 221 -0.40 -16.63 18.33
CA PHE A 221 0.92 -16.32 18.89
C PHE A 221 0.94 -15.10 19.83
N LEU A 222 -0.19 -14.44 20.02
CA LEU A 222 -0.34 -13.34 20.98
C LEU A 222 -0.30 -13.83 22.43
N TYR A 223 0.13 -12.96 23.32
CA TYR A 223 -0.06 -13.15 24.75
C TYR A 223 -1.55 -13.26 25.09
N LYS A 224 -1.88 -14.01 26.14
CA LYS A 224 -3.28 -14.18 26.55
C LYS A 224 -3.93 -12.91 27.11
N THR A 225 -3.13 -12.01 27.67
CA THR A 225 -3.62 -10.79 28.34
C THR A 225 -2.78 -9.59 27.93
N LYS A 226 -3.42 -8.41 27.90
CA LYS A 226 -2.77 -7.14 27.55
C LYS A 226 -1.98 -7.23 26.26
N ASN A 227 -2.54 -7.94 25.28
CA ASN A 227 -2.01 -8.06 23.93
C ASN A 227 -2.57 -6.96 23.03
N ILE A 228 -1.95 -6.81 21.85
CA ILE A 228 -2.36 -5.87 20.82
C ILE A 228 -2.38 -6.63 19.50
N LEU A 229 -3.53 -6.64 18.84
CA LEU A 229 -3.68 -7.09 17.46
C LEU A 229 -4.18 -5.91 16.65
N ASP A 230 -3.32 -5.34 15.83
CA ASP A 230 -3.67 -4.25 14.94
C ASP A 230 -3.77 -4.75 13.51
N ILE A 231 -4.93 -4.58 12.89
CA ILE A 231 -5.24 -5.03 11.55
C ILE A 231 -5.47 -3.81 10.66
N TYR A 232 -4.62 -3.62 9.66
CA TYR A 232 -4.69 -2.53 8.69
C TYR A 232 -5.27 -3.07 7.37
N TYR A 233 -6.34 -2.42 6.90
CA TYR A 233 -7.21 -3.02 5.91
C TYR A 233 -7.76 -2.00 4.93
N CYS A 234 -7.86 -2.41 3.65
CA CYS A 234 -8.55 -1.67 2.61
C CYS A 234 -9.31 -2.64 1.70
N ASN A 235 -10.61 -2.69 1.83
CA ASN A 235 -11.46 -3.62 1.08
C ASN A 235 -11.31 -3.46 -0.45
N ALA A 236 -11.18 -2.21 -0.90
CA ALA A 236 -11.03 -1.86 -2.29
C ALA A 236 -9.71 -2.34 -2.95
N LEU A 237 -8.72 -2.78 -2.16
CA LEU A 237 -7.45 -3.31 -2.66
C LEU A 237 -7.42 -4.84 -2.75
N ASN A 238 -8.53 -5.50 -2.42
CA ASN A 238 -8.66 -6.95 -2.59
C ASN A 238 -8.90 -7.31 -4.05
N ILE A 239 -7.84 -7.70 -4.74
CA ILE A 239 -7.88 -8.16 -6.14
C ILE A 239 -7.98 -9.69 -6.25
N THR A 240 -7.99 -10.40 -5.14
CA THR A 240 -8.30 -11.84 -5.10
C THR A 240 -9.81 -12.03 -5.07
N ASN A 241 -10.33 -12.95 -5.88
CA ASN A 241 -11.78 -13.14 -6.05
C ASN A 241 -12.50 -13.68 -4.81
N ASP A 242 -11.85 -13.71 -3.67
CA ASP A 242 -12.41 -14.20 -2.42
C ASP A 242 -13.05 -13.07 -1.62
N LEU A 243 -14.28 -12.70 -2.00
CA LEU A 243 -15.09 -11.67 -1.32
C LEU A 243 -15.60 -12.11 0.07
N ASN A 244 -15.24 -13.28 0.55
CA ASN A 244 -15.55 -13.72 1.93
C ASN A 244 -14.93 -12.81 3.00
N ILE A 245 -14.11 -11.84 2.63
CA ILE A 245 -13.65 -10.77 3.54
C ILE A 245 -14.80 -10.02 4.19
N PHE A 246 -16.01 -9.96 3.57
CA PHE A 246 -17.19 -9.43 4.23
C PHE A 246 -17.66 -10.26 5.42
N LYS A 247 -17.47 -11.59 5.42
CA LYS A 247 -17.70 -12.44 6.58
C LYS A 247 -16.62 -12.25 7.64
N SER A 248 -15.38 -12.05 7.26
CA SER A 248 -14.25 -11.91 8.18
C SER A 248 -14.33 -10.67 9.08
N ARG A 249 -15.02 -9.62 8.65
CA ARG A 249 -15.28 -8.45 9.50
C ARG A 249 -16.14 -8.77 10.71
N ASP A 250 -17.14 -9.62 10.55
CA ASP A 250 -18.05 -10.01 11.63
C ASP A 250 -17.45 -11.14 12.52
N ASP A 251 -16.55 -11.94 11.95
CA ASP A 251 -15.93 -13.09 12.62
C ASP A 251 -14.76 -12.69 13.53
N ILE A 252 -14.00 -11.65 13.18
CA ILE A 252 -12.95 -11.11 14.05
C ILE A 252 -13.59 -10.14 15.05
N LYS A 253 -13.69 -10.55 16.32
CA LYS A 253 -14.13 -9.65 17.39
C LYS A 253 -13.22 -8.45 17.50
N VAL A 254 -13.65 -7.31 16.98
CA VAL A 254 -12.92 -6.04 17.00
C VAL A 254 -13.29 -5.28 18.26
N ASN A 255 -12.28 -4.89 19.05
CA ASN A 255 -12.47 -4.05 20.22
C ASN A 255 -12.65 -2.58 19.85
N GLN A 256 -11.90 -2.14 18.83
CA GLN A 256 -11.96 -0.77 18.33
C GLN A 256 -11.83 -0.76 16.81
N LYS A 257 -12.70 0.00 16.14
CA LYS A 257 -12.61 0.34 14.72
C LYS A 257 -12.13 1.79 14.58
N ILE A 258 -11.15 2.01 13.73
CA ILE A 258 -10.56 3.30 13.43
C ILE A 258 -10.65 3.52 11.93
N ASP A 259 -11.43 4.53 11.55
CA ASP A 259 -11.59 4.91 10.16
C ASP A 259 -10.57 6.02 9.81
N LEU A 260 -9.77 5.77 8.75
CA LEU A 260 -8.75 6.69 8.24
C LEU A 260 -9.30 7.33 6.95
N ASP A 261 -9.72 8.58 7.04
CA ASP A 261 -10.40 9.32 5.96
C ASP A 261 -9.53 10.38 5.27
N ILE A 262 -8.31 10.63 5.78
CA ILE A 262 -7.40 11.63 5.22
C ILE A 262 -6.43 10.97 4.25
N ASN A 263 -6.37 11.48 3.03
CA ASN A 263 -5.44 11.03 2.00
C ASN A 263 -4.22 11.95 1.92
N TYR A 264 -3.06 11.37 2.11
CA TYR A 264 -1.76 12.07 2.12
C TYR A 264 -0.98 11.95 0.81
N ARG A 265 -1.57 11.26 -0.18
CA ARG A 265 -0.86 10.86 -1.41
C ARG A 265 -1.32 11.67 -2.62
N GLN A 266 -2.60 11.73 -2.86
CA GLN A 266 -3.16 12.25 -4.10
C GLN A 266 -3.61 13.70 -3.99
N ASP A 267 -3.48 14.42 -5.11
CA ASP A 267 -4.01 15.77 -5.28
C ASP A 267 -5.53 15.80 -5.15
N LYS A 268 -6.08 16.98 -4.85
CA LYS A 268 -7.52 17.17 -4.58
C LYS A 268 -8.41 16.67 -5.73
N ASN A 269 -8.15 17.13 -6.96
CA ASN A 269 -9.00 16.80 -8.10
C ASN A 269 -8.98 15.30 -8.41
N LEU A 270 -7.80 14.66 -8.25
CA LEU A 270 -7.66 13.21 -8.40
C LEU A 270 -8.48 12.46 -7.33
N ILE A 271 -8.45 12.91 -6.07
CA ILE A 271 -9.25 12.30 -4.99
C ILE A 271 -10.75 12.49 -5.23
N GLU A 272 -11.18 13.65 -5.73
CA GLU A 272 -12.58 13.89 -6.08
C GLU A 272 -13.05 12.93 -7.18
N PHE A 273 -12.24 12.69 -8.19
CA PHE A 273 -12.51 11.68 -9.22
C PHE A 273 -12.59 10.27 -8.61
N ILE A 274 -11.60 9.88 -7.79
CA ILE A 274 -11.58 8.57 -7.13
C ILE A 274 -12.81 8.39 -6.24
N ASN A 275 -13.22 9.42 -5.50
CA ASN A 275 -14.42 9.37 -4.67
C ASN A 275 -15.71 9.19 -5.49
N ARG A 276 -15.82 9.88 -6.65
CA ARG A 276 -16.97 9.65 -7.56
C ARG A 276 -16.97 8.22 -8.10
N PHE A 277 -15.79 7.69 -8.48
CA PHE A 277 -15.66 6.28 -8.87
C PHE A 277 -16.07 5.34 -7.74
N CYS A 278 -15.64 5.59 -6.50
CA CYS A 278 -16.02 4.82 -5.32
C CYS A 278 -17.54 4.84 -5.10
N GLN A 279 -18.16 6.01 -5.17
CA GLN A 279 -19.61 6.15 -4.99
C GLN A 279 -20.40 5.43 -6.10
N ASN A 280 -20.07 5.68 -7.37
CA ASN A 280 -20.73 5.03 -8.49
C ASN A 280 -20.59 3.50 -8.43
N SER A 281 -19.42 3.01 -7.99
CA SER A 281 -19.16 1.57 -7.81
C SER A 281 -19.99 0.99 -6.67
N ASN A 282 -20.04 1.65 -5.51
CA ASN A 282 -20.86 1.22 -4.38
C ASN A 282 -22.35 1.18 -4.75
N ASP A 283 -22.84 2.23 -5.40
CA ASP A 283 -24.24 2.31 -5.83
C ASP A 283 -24.59 1.18 -6.80
N TYR A 284 -23.73 0.90 -7.77
CA TYR A 284 -23.97 -0.20 -8.70
C TYR A 284 -23.89 -1.56 -8.00
N ILE A 285 -22.95 -1.80 -7.10
CA ILE A 285 -22.85 -3.04 -6.32
C ILE A 285 -24.13 -3.26 -5.48
N LYS A 286 -24.66 -2.21 -4.87
CA LYS A 286 -25.93 -2.29 -4.12
C LYS A 286 -27.12 -2.68 -5.01
N THR A 287 -27.12 -2.28 -6.28
CA THR A 287 -28.15 -2.79 -7.22
C THR A 287 -28.01 -4.29 -7.51
N LEU A 288 -26.78 -4.80 -7.51
CA LEU A 288 -26.48 -6.22 -7.70
C LEU A 288 -26.75 -7.05 -6.43
N ARG A 289 -26.46 -6.48 -5.26
CA ARG A 289 -26.63 -7.12 -3.95
C ARG A 289 -27.25 -6.15 -2.94
N PRO A 290 -28.57 -6.00 -2.90
CA PRO A 290 -29.26 -5.08 -1.96
C PRO A 290 -29.01 -5.41 -0.47
N MET A 291 -28.57 -6.64 -0.18
CA MET A 291 -28.26 -7.08 1.20
C MET A 291 -26.95 -6.53 1.74
N ILE A 292 -26.07 -5.97 0.91
CA ILE A 292 -24.80 -5.35 1.35
C ILE A 292 -25.12 -4.03 2.04
N LYS A 293 -24.90 -3.98 3.36
CA LYS A 293 -25.14 -2.79 4.18
C LYS A 293 -23.97 -1.79 4.16
N ASN A 294 -22.75 -2.30 4.02
CA ASN A 294 -21.53 -1.48 4.10
C ASN A 294 -20.94 -1.22 2.71
N ASP A 295 -20.45 -0.02 2.52
CA ASP A 295 -19.73 0.36 1.31
C ASP A 295 -18.39 -0.38 1.21
N ILE A 296 -18.04 -0.84 -0.01
CA ILE A 296 -16.74 -1.47 -0.27
C ILE A 296 -15.66 -0.40 -0.36
N TYR A 297 -16.00 0.71 -0.99
CA TYR A 297 -15.10 1.82 -1.24
C TYR A 297 -15.41 2.95 -0.28
N VAL A 298 -14.41 3.31 0.55
CA VAL A 298 -14.54 4.39 1.52
C VAL A 298 -13.93 5.66 0.92
N PRO A 299 -14.71 6.75 0.81
CA PRO A 299 -14.20 8.02 0.29
C PRO A 299 -13.17 8.61 1.25
N THR A 300 -12.21 9.36 0.68
CA THR A 300 -11.15 10.01 1.44
C THR A 300 -11.08 11.49 1.10
N LYS A 301 -10.40 12.27 1.95
CA LYS A 301 -10.20 13.72 1.77
C LYS A 301 -8.72 13.99 1.54
N SER A 302 -8.38 14.66 0.43
CA SER A 302 -7.00 15.10 0.20
C SER A 302 -6.58 16.18 1.20
N ILE A 303 -5.32 16.12 1.64
CA ILE A 303 -4.69 17.25 2.36
C ILE A 303 -4.33 18.40 1.43
N TYR A 304 -4.29 18.18 0.12
CA TYR A 304 -3.94 19.16 -0.88
C TYR A 304 -5.17 19.95 -1.34
N ASN A 305 -4.96 21.21 -1.68
CA ASN A 305 -6.05 22.12 -2.07
C ASN A 305 -6.22 22.26 -3.57
N GLN A 306 -5.27 21.73 -4.36
CA GLN A 306 -5.22 21.85 -5.81
C GLN A 306 -4.84 20.51 -6.44
N GLY A 307 -5.04 20.37 -7.74
CA GLY A 307 -4.67 19.19 -8.50
C GLY A 307 -5.02 19.35 -9.98
N GLN A 308 -4.67 18.35 -10.76
CA GLN A 308 -5.03 18.23 -12.16
C GLN A 308 -6.23 17.29 -12.30
N ASP A 309 -7.18 17.65 -13.16
CA ASP A 309 -8.30 16.77 -13.45
C ASP A 309 -7.82 15.54 -14.21
N PRO A 310 -8.26 14.34 -13.82
CA PRO A 310 -8.07 13.15 -14.61
C PRO A 310 -8.73 13.27 -15.99
N GLU A 311 -8.08 12.73 -17.01
CA GLU A 311 -8.56 12.78 -18.38
C GLU A 311 -8.88 11.37 -18.88
N ILE A 312 -10.05 11.22 -19.52
CA ILE A 312 -10.46 9.99 -20.20
C ILE A 312 -10.38 10.23 -21.70
N ILE A 313 -9.49 9.50 -22.36
CA ILE A 313 -9.20 9.62 -23.79
C ILE A 313 -9.85 8.44 -24.50
N LYS A 314 -10.76 8.76 -25.41
CA LYS A 314 -11.42 7.75 -26.23
C LYS A 314 -10.60 7.50 -27.49
N VAL A 315 -10.36 6.24 -27.76
CA VAL A 315 -9.66 5.77 -28.97
C VAL A 315 -10.52 4.73 -29.70
N ILE A 316 -10.24 4.49 -30.95
CA ILE A 316 -11.03 3.60 -31.82
C ILE A 316 -10.49 2.17 -31.75
N ASP A 317 -9.16 2.02 -31.74
CA ASP A 317 -8.48 0.74 -31.80
C ASP A 317 -7.14 0.74 -31.06
N LEU A 318 -6.43 -0.38 -31.16
CA LEU A 318 -5.14 -0.57 -30.50
C LEU A 318 -4.04 0.33 -31.06
N GLU A 319 -4.06 0.65 -32.35
CA GLU A 319 -3.06 1.49 -33.00
C GLU A 319 -3.17 2.93 -32.48
N GLU A 320 -4.38 3.50 -32.52
CA GLU A 320 -4.66 4.81 -31.94
C GLU A 320 -4.39 4.86 -30.42
N GLN A 321 -4.61 3.74 -29.71
CA GLN A 321 -4.27 3.66 -28.28
C GLN A 321 -2.76 3.79 -28.06
N ILE A 322 -1.93 3.12 -28.86
CA ILE A 322 -0.46 3.23 -28.75
C ILE A 322 0.00 4.65 -29.11
N GLU A 323 -0.54 5.25 -30.18
CA GLU A 323 -0.23 6.62 -30.55
C GLU A 323 -0.61 7.61 -29.44
N SER A 324 -1.78 7.44 -28.83
CA SER A 324 -2.21 8.25 -27.70
C SER A 324 -1.31 8.11 -26.47
N ILE A 325 -0.84 6.89 -26.18
CA ILE A 325 0.14 6.65 -25.10
C ILE A 325 1.43 7.42 -25.37
N LEU A 326 1.98 7.34 -26.59
CA LEU A 326 3.21 8.04 -26.93
C LEU A 326 3.04 9.56 -26.87
N TRP A 327 1.88 10.07 -27.31
CA TRP A 327 1.54 11.49 -27.23
C TRP A 327 1.45 11.97 -25.78
N GLU A 328 0.77 11.22 -24.90
CA GLU A 328 0.66 11.57 -23.48
C GLU A 328 2.02 11.53 -22.76
N ILE A 329 2.90 10.60 -23.13
CA ILE A 329 4.27 10.59 -22.60
C ILE A 329 5.00 11.89 -22.99
N ASP A 330 4.93 12.28 -24.26
CA ASP A 330 5.55 13.52 -24.76
C ASP A 330 4.97 14.74 -24.04
N PHE A 331 3.64 14.80 -23.89
CA PHE A 331 2.96 15.88 -23.17
C PHE A 331 3.40 15.96 -21.70
N LEU A 332 3.44 14.84 -20.98
CA LEU A 332 3.87 14.78 -19.58
C LEU A 332 5.34 15.20 -19.43
N ARG A 333 6.19 14.80 -20.36
CA ARG A 333 7.61 15.18 -20.37
C ARG A 333 7.79 16.67 -20.67
N ASN A 334 7.30 17.12 -21.81
CA ASN A 334 7.65 18.41 -22.39
C ASN A 334 6.78 19.57 -21.88
N LYS A 335 5.53 19.30 -21.51
CA LYS A 335 4.62 20.34 -21.00
C LYS A 335 4.48 20.35 -19.48
N LYS A 336 4.61 19.19 -18.83
CA LYS A 336 4.49 19.08 -17.38
C LYS A 336 5.85 18.92 -16.68
N GLY A 337 6.94 18.71 -17.42
CA GLY A 337 8.30 18.64 -16.89
C GLY A 337 8.59 17.39 -16.06
N LEU A 338 7.83 16.32 -16.27
CA LEU A 338 8.03 15.06 -15.53
C LEU A 338 9.23 14.29 -16.09
N ASP A 339 9.92 13.54 -15.23
CA ASP A 339 10.92 12.58 -15.67
C ASP A 339 10.25 11.26 -16.12
N TYR A 340 10.92 10.49 -16.99
CA TYR A 340 10.40 9.18 -17.39
C TYR A 340 10.14 8.27 -16.18
N SER A 341 10.96 8.36 -15.15
CA SER A 341 10.79 7.62 -13.90
C SER A 341 9.56 8.03 -13.07
N ASP A 342 8.95 9.18 -13.38
CA ASP A 342 7.73 9.66 -12.74
C ASP A 342 6.45 9.07 -13.38
N ILE A 343 6.59 8.37 -14.51
CA ILE A 343 5.47 7.91 -15.35
C ILE A 343 5.36 6.39 -15.28
N ALA A 344 4.14 5.88 -15.09
CA ALA A 344 3.81 4.47 -15.27
C ALA A 344 2.73 4.29 -16.33
N ILE A 345 2.87 3.21 -17.10
CA ILE A 345 1.83 2.71 -18.00
C ILE A 345 1.28 1.44 -17.40
N VAL A 346 -0.02 1.46 -17.09
CA VAL A 346 -0.71 0.37 -16.40
C VAL A 346 -1.78 -0.22 -17.30
N TYR A 347 -1.88 -1.54 -17.33
CA TYR A 347 -2.88 -2.27 -18.09
C TYR A 347 -3.35 -3.51 -17.31
N PRO A 348 -4.58 -4.04 -17.57
CA PRO A 348 -5.14 -5.12 -16.76
C PRO A 348 -4.34 -6.42 -16.81
N TYR A 349 -3.98 -6.88 -18.00
CA TYR A 349 -3.36 -8.20 -18.20
C TYR A 349 -2.31 -8.16 -19.32
N ASN A 350 -1.27 -8.99 -19.20
CA ASN A 350 -0.19 -9.08 -20.19
C ASN A 350 -0.66 -9.61 -21.56
N LYS A 351 -1.77 -10.35 -21.61
CA LYS A 351 -2.28 -11.00 -22.83
C LYS A 351 -3.78 -10.85 -22.96
N LYS A 352 -4.24 -10.65 -24.18
CA LYS A 352 -5.66 -10.59 -24.59
C LYS A 352 -5.95 -11.66 -25.62
N LYS A 353 -6.98 -12.49 -25.39
CA LYS A 353 -7.48 -13.44 -26.38
C LYS A 353 -8.57 -12.77 -27.20
N LEU A 354 -8.34 -12.64 -28.51
CA LEU A 354 -9.32 -12.09 -29.44
C LEU A 354 -10.44 -13.09 -29.75
N LYS A 355 -11.59 -12.58 -30.25
CA LYS A 355 -12.73 -13.42 -30.70
C LYS A 355 -12.36 -14.44 -31.79
N ASN A 356 -11.36 -14.16 -32.63
CA ASN A 356 -10.85 -15.06 -33.66
C ASN A 356 -9.85 -16.11 -33.13
N GLY A 357 -9.67 -16.23 -31.81
CA GLY A 357 -8.78 -17.17 -31.16
C GLY A 357 -7.30 -16.74 -31.10
N LYS A 358 -6.92 -15.65 -31.77
CA LYS A 358 -5.55 -15.10 -31.64
C LYS A 358 -5.33 -14.50 -30.25
N THR A 359 -4.11 -14.63 -29.74
CA THR A 359 -3.67 -13.96 -28.49
C THR A 359 -2.79 -12.78 -28.83
N ILE A 360 -3.13 -11.61 -28.34
CA ILE A 360 -2.29 -10.41 -28.37
C ILE A 360 -1.61 -10.28 -27.03
N TYR A 361 -0.32 -10.00 -27.07
CA TYR A 361 0.48 -9.64 -25.91
C TYR A 361 0.70 -8.13 -25.92
N PHE A 362 -0.16 -7.38 -25.25
CA PHE A 362 -0.12 -5.91 -25.23
C PHE A 362 1.24 -5.39 -24.75
N GLN A 363 1.78 -5.98 -23.71
CA GLN A 363 3.11 -5.61 -23.20
C GLN A 363 4.18 -5.65 -24.30
N TYR A 364 4.16 -6.65 -25.18
CA TYR A 364 5.13 -6.75 -26.27
C TYR A 364 4.97 -5.63 -27.30
N ILE A 365 3.73 -5.32 -27.68
CA ILE A 365 3.43 -4.23 -28.63
C ILE A 365 3.87 -2.88 -28.07
N LEU A 366 3.52 -2.63 -26.80
CA LEU A 366 3.90 -1.40 -26.10
C LEU A 366 5.42 -1.24 -26.02
N ARG A 367 6.15 -2.29 -25.65
CA ARG A 367 7.62 -2.28 -25.58
C ARG A 367 8.23 -1.94 -26.92
N LYS A 368 7.76 -2.57 -28.00
CA LYS A 368 8.23 -2.29 -29.36
C LYS A 368 8.02 -0.82 -29.74
N ALA A 369 6.84 -0.26 -29.44
CA ALA A 369 6.54 1.14 -29.72
C ALA A 369 7.47 2.10 -28.94
N LEU A 370 7.74 1.82 -27.67
CA LEU A 370 8.66 2.61 -26.85
C LEU A 370 10.11 2.50 -27.35
N GLU A 371 10.55 1.32 -27.79
CA GLU A 371 11.88 1.10 -28.39
C GLU A 371 12.04 1.89 -29.71
N GLU A 372 11.05 1.86 -30.59
CA GLU A 372 11.02 2.63 -31.84
C GLU A 372 11.05 4.14 -31.57
N ALA A 373 10.34 4.59 -30.53
CA ALA A 373 10.34 5.97 -30.05
C ALA A 373 11.59 6.36 -29.24
N LYS A 374 12.50 5.42 -28.95
CA LYS A 374 13.70 5.60 -28.11
C LYS A 374 13.38 6.09 -26.70
N ILE A 375 12.26 5.66 -26.15
CA ILE A 375 11.82 5.99 -24.80
C ILE A 375 12.32 4.90 -23.83
N PRO A 376 13.13 5.25 -22.81
CA PRO A 376 13.61 4.27 -21.84
C PRO A 376 12.46 3.75 -20.97
N TYR A 377 12.42 2.44 -20.75
CA TYR A 377 11.40 1.80 -19.92
C TYR A 377 11.96 0.66 -19.07
N MET A 378 11.20 0.27 -18.06
CA MET A 378 11.41 -0.89 -17.21
C MET A 378 10.08 -1.63 -17.01
N VAL A 379 10.14 -2.94 -16.77
CA VAL A 379 8.95 -3.78 -16.52
C VAL A 379 8.91 -4.14 -15.05
N ALA A 380 7.79 -3.83 -14.39
CA ALA A 380 7.66 -3.99 -12.93
C ALA A 380 7.61 -5.45 -12.46
N GLU A 381 7.18 -6.38 -13.33
CA GLU A 381 7.08 -7.80 -13.05
C GLU A 381 8.42 -8.55 -13.20
N ASP A 382 9.43 -7.93 -13.79
CA ASP A 382 10.74 -8.55 -13.94
C ASP A 382 11.42 -8.67 -12.56
N GLU A 383 11.72 -9.88 -12.13
CA GLU A 383 12.36 -10.16 -10.82
C GLU A 383 13.75 -9.49 -10.69
N ILE A 384 14.41 -9.24 -11.82
CA ILE A 384 15.74 -8.61 -11.88
C ILE A 384 15.65 -7.10 -11.74
N THR A 385 14.46 -6.52 -11.94
CA THR A 385 14.28 -5.07 -11.95
C THR A 385 14.26 -4.54 -10.52
N ASN A 386 15.31 -3.80 -10.16
CA ASN A 386 15.32 -3.06 -8.90
C ASN A 386 14.41 -1.81 -9.03
N ILE A 387 13.14 -1.95 -8.62
CA ILE A 387 12.13 -0.90 -8.74
C ILE A 387 12.46 0.33 -7.88
N THR A 388 13.36 0.21 -6.91
CA THR A 388 13.84 1.36 -6.13
C THR A 388 14.72 2.28 -6.97
N LYS A 389 15.36 1.76 -8.04
CA LYS A 389 16.09 2.55 -9.04
C LYS A 389 15.25 2.64 -10.31
N LYS A 390 14.25 3.53 -10.31
CA LYS A 390 13.42 3.76 -11.50
C LYS A 390 14.25 4.37 -12.62
N VAL A 391 14.53 3.58 -13.65
CA VAL A 391 15.22 4.04 -14.85
C VAL A 391 14.25 3.96 -16.02
N GLY A 392 13.70 5.09 -16.44
CA GLY A 392 12.70 5.14 -17.50
C GLY A 392 11.27 4.95 -17.04
N ILE A 393 10.35 4.84 -17.99
CA ILE A 393 8.92 4.63 -17.73
C ILE A 393 8.70 3.23 -17.16
N THR A 394 7.86 3.11 -16.15
CA THR A 394 7.47 1.79 -15.63
C THR A 394 6.28 1.25 -16.43
N ILE A 395 6.45 0.08 -17.03
CA ILE A 395 5.37 -0.69 -17.63
C ILE A 395 4.94 -1.75 -16.64
N SER A 396 3.64 -1.84 -16.34
CA SER A 396 3.14 -2.82 -15.38
C SER A 396 1.73 -3.28 -15.70
N ASN A 397 1.46 -4.56 -15.46
CA ASN A 397 0.08 -4.96 -15.25
C ASN A 397 -0.41 -4.55 -13.85
N ILE A 398 -1.70 -4.70 -13.61
CA ILE A 398 -2.31 -4.29 -12.34
C ILE A 398 -1.70 -5.00 -11.12
N TYR A 399 -1.26 -6.24 -11.26
CA TYR A 399 -0.67 -6.98 -10.14
C TYR A 399 0.74 -6.48 -9.78
N GLY A 400 1.52 -6.09 -10.79
CA GLY A 400 2.87 -5.56 -10.58
C GLY A 400 2.90 -4.13 -10.06
N ILE A 401 1.81 -3.32 -10.29
CA ILE A 401 1.75 -1.92 -9.85
C ILE A 401 1.40 -1.79 -8.36
N LYS A 402 0.91 -2.84 -7.73
CA LYS A 402 0.52 -2.80 -6.31
C LYS A 402 1.68 -2.30 -5.45
N ASN A 403 1.42 -1.32 -4.58
CA ASN A 403 2.38 -0.65 -3.69
C ASN A 403 3.41 0.24 -4.41
N LEU A 404 3.20 0.55 -5.68
CA LEU A 404 4.02 1.52 -6.41
C LEU A 404 3.24 2.82 -6.60
N GLU A 405 3.99 3.93 -6.61
CA GLU A 405 3.44 5.28 -6.74
C GLU A 405 4.19 6.05 -7.82
N TYR A 406 3.45 6.78 -8.64
CA TYR A 406 3.98 7.58 -9.74
C TYR A 406 3.29 8.94 -9.79
N LYS A 407 3.99 9.99 -10.21
CA LYS A 407 3.35 11.29 -10.43
C LYS A 407 2.29 11.20 -11.51
N ALA A 408 2.55 10.43 -12.55
CA ALA A 408 1.64 10.22 -13.65
C ALA A 408 1.38 8.73 -13.91
N VAL A 409 0.12 8.38 -14.10
CA VAL A 409 -0.28 7.05 -14.56
C VAL A 409 -1.07 7.19 -15.86
N ILE A 410 -0.66 6.43 -16.86
CA ILE A 410 -1.42 6.20 -18.09
C ILE A 410 -2.04 4.82 -17.96
N PHE A 411 -3.35 4.76 -17.74
CA PHE A 411 -4.09 3.52 -17.59
C PHE A 411 -4.81 3.18 -18.90
N CYS A 412 -4.53 2.03 -19.48
CA CYS A 412 -4.97 1.66 -20.82
C CYS A 412 -5.46 0.20 -20.89
N GLU A 413 -5.96 -0.24 -22.05
CA GLU A 413 -6.45 -1.60 -22.31
C GLU A 413 -7.57 -2.06 -21.36
N LEU A 414 -8.46 -1.14 -20.94
CA LEU A 414 -9.56 -1.44 -20.03
C LEU A 414 -10.55 -2.44 -20.59
N GLU A 415 -10.61 -2.60 -21.92
CA GLU A 415 -11.43 -3.57 -22.63
C GLU A 415 -11.09 -5.03 -22.29
N MET A 416 -9.90 -5.24 -21.70
CA MET A 416 -9.49 -6.55 -21.17
C MET A 416 -10.21 -6.92 -19.87
N LEU A 417 -10.78 -5.94 -19.15
CA LEU A 417 -11.62 -6.17 -17.99
C LEU A 417 -12.99 -6.69 -18.42
N TYR A 418 -13.84 -6.90 -17.47
CA TYR A 418 -15.12 -7.59 -17.63
C TYR A 418 -16.00 -7.00 -18.75
N ASN A 419 -16.14 -7.72 -19.87
CA ASN A 419 -16.92 -7.30 -21.05
C ASN A 419 -18.35 -7.86 -21.08
N GLN A 420 -18.78 -8.65 -20.09
CA GLN A 420 -20.10 -9.25 -20.11
C GLN A 420 -21.09 -8.36 -19.32
N THR A 421 -22.19 -8.02 -19.93
CA THR A 421 -23.37 -7.57 -19.20
C THR A 421 -23.75 -8.65 -18.22
N ILE A 422 -23.82 -8.31 -16.94
CA ILE A 422 -24.32 -9.24 -15.93
C ILE A 422 -25.80 -9.44 -16.23
N GLY A 423 -26.18 -10.63 -16.69
CA GLY A 423 -27.55 -10.95 -17.02
C GLY A 423 -28.50 -10.91 -15.81
N ASP A 424 -29.82 -11.06 -16.05
CA ASP A 424 -30.84 -10.96 -14.99
C ASP A 424 -30.71 -12.04 -13.90
N THR A 425 -30.09 -13.16 -14.19
CA THR A 425 -29.76 -14.23 -13.22
C THR A 425 -28.30 -14.10 -12.76
N LYS A 426 -28.08 -13.28 -11.73
CA LYS A 426 -26.75 -12.98 -11.22
C LYS A 426 -26.31 -14.06 -10.24
N GLN A 427 -25.30 -14.84 -10.63
CA GLN A 427 -24.68 -15.79 -9.71
C GLN A 427 -23.62 -15.08 -8.88
N ASP A 428 -23.43 -15.52 -7.65
CA ASP A 428 -22.52 -14.89 -6.68
C ASP A 428 -21.07 -14.74 -7.20
N TYR A 429 -20.55 -15.74 -7.94
CA TYR A 429 -19.22 -15.66 -8.52
C TYR A 429 -19.07 -14.56 -9.58
N GLN A 430 -20.12 -14.27 -10.37
CA GLN A 430 -20.10 -13.21 -11.39
C GLN A 430 -20.02 -11.82 -10.75
N ILE A 431 -20.72 -11.64 -9.62
CA ILE A 431 -20.65 -10.39 -8.86
C ILE A 431 -19.27 -10.25 -8.22
N ASN A 432 -18.70 -11.35 -7.74
CA ASN A 432 -17.36 -11.36 -7.17
C ASN A 432 -16.31 -10.97 -8.22
N ASP A 433 -16.39 -11.53 -9.43
CA ASP A 433 -15.50 -11.20 -10.54
C ASP A 433 -15.64 -9.72 -10.95
N PHE A 434 -16.87 -9.22 -10.99
CA PHE A 434 -17.15 -7.82 -11.30
C PHE A 434 -16.53 -6.86 -10.25
N VAL A 435 -16.70 -7.15 -8.96
CA VAL A 435 -16.10 -6.37 -7.89
C VAL A 435 -14.57 -6.48 -7.92
N GLY A 436 -14.05 -7.68 -8.23
CA GLY A 436 -12.62 -7.87 -8.42
C GLY A 436 -12.04 -6.99 -9.54
N ASP A 437 -12.78 -6.82 -10.63
CA ASP A 437 -12.37 -5.94 -11.74
C ASP A 437 -12.49 -4.44 -11.37
N LEU A 438 -13.51 -4.04 -10.60
CA LEU A 438 -13.59 -2.69 -10.04
C LEU A 438 -12.41 -2.41 -9.09
N ASN A 439 -12.02 -3.38 -8.27
CA ASN A 439 -10.86 -3.27 -7.39
C ASN A 439 -9.55 -3.12 -8.17
N LYS A 440 -9.43 -3.77 -9.34
CA LYS A 440 -8.27 -3.58 -10.23
C LYS A 440 -8.20 -2.16 -10.76
N ILE A 441 -9.35 -1.57 -11.17
CA ILE A 441 -9.38 -0.16 -11.57
C ILE A 441 -9.00 0.73 -10.40
N TYR A 442 -9.60 0.51 -9.23
CA TYR A 442 -9.29 1.27 -8.02
C TYR A 442 -7.78 1.25 -7.72
N LEU A 443 -7.14 0.09 -7.82
CA LEU A 443 -5.70 -0.05 -7.63
C LEU A 443 -4.91 0.77 -8.66
N ALA A 444 -5.26 0.69 -9.94
CA ALA A 444 -4.55 1.38 -11.02
C ALA A 444 -4.65 2.91 -10.89
N ILE A 445 -5.86 3.44 -10.65
CA ILE A 445 -6.06 4.89 -10.52
C ILE A 445 -5.40 5.45 -9.25
N ASN A 446 -5.29 4.65 -8.18
CA ASN A 446 -4.62 5.03 -6.95
C ASN A 446 -3.09 4.94 -6.99
N ALA A 447 -2.51 4.38 -8.05
CA ALA A 447 -1.07 4.41 -8.26
C ALA A 447 -0.58 5.81 -8.72
N SER A 448 -1.47 6.67 -9.21
CA SER A 448 -1.17 8.06 -9.54
C SER A 448 -1.22 8.95 -8.30
N THR A 449 -0.33 9.95 -8.25
CA THR A 449 -0.37 10.99 -7.21
C THR A 449 -0.89 12.33 -7.74
N SER A 450 -0.71 12.63 -9.04
CA SER A 450 -1.08 13.93 -9.62
C SER A 450 -1.74 13.85 -10.98
N TYR A 451 -1.19 13.08 -11.92
CA TYR A 451 -1.69 13.02 -13.29
C TYR A 451 -2.24 11.64 -13.61
N LEU A 452 -3.52 11.58 -13.95
CA LEU A 452 -4.15 10.34 -14.38
C LEU A 452 -4.72 10.50 -15.79
N LYS A 453 -4.21 9.67 -16.71
CA LYS A 453 -4.68 9.57 -18.09
C LYS A 453 -5.26 8.18 -18.31
N ILE A 454 -6.51 8.10 -18.72
CA ILE A 454 -7.21 6.84 -18.94
C ILE A 454 -7.52 6.75 -20.43
N ILE A 455 -6.90 5.77 -21.11
CA ILE A 455 -7.05 5.59 -22.55
C ILE A 455 -7.85 4.31 -22.78
N THR A 456 -9.01 4.41 -23.39
CA THR A 456 -9.91 3.26 -23.59
C THR A 456 -10.77 3.41 -24.84
N THR A 457 -11.12 2.28 -25.45
CA THR A 457 -12.18 2.23 -26.44
C THR A 457 -13.51 2.12 -25.69
N PHE A 458 -14.45 3.02 -25.92
CA PHE A 458 -15.78 2.88 -25.37
C PHE A 458 -16.88 3.37 -26.33
N ASN A 459 -18.03 2.72 -26.24
CA ASN A 459 -19.26 3.05 -26.96
C ASN A 459 -20.46 2.73 -26.08
N GLU A 460 -21.66 2.80 -26.61
CA GLU A 460 -22.91 2.48 -25.90
C GLU A 460 -22.96 1.04 -25.40
N ASP A 461 -22.29 0.11 -26.10
CA ASP A 461 -22.20 -1.32 -25.76
C ASP A 461 -21.06 -1.65 -24.78
N SER A 462 -20.34 -0.65 -24.28
CA SER A 462 -19.25 -0.86 -23.34
C SER A 462 -19.75 -1.46 -22.03
N SER A 463 -18.85 -2.20 -21.35
CA SER A 463 -19.17 -2.83 -20.08
C SER A 463 -19.57 -1.80 -19.00
N GLU A 464 -20.37 -2.22 -18.03
CA GLU A 464 -20.78 -1.37 -16.90
C GLU A 464 -19.59 -0.84 -16.10
N ILE A 465 -18.48 -1.56 -16.06
CA ILE A 465 -17.23 -1.11 -15.46
C ILE A 465 -16.72 0.17 -16.12
N ILE A 466 -16.67 0.18 -17.46
CA ILE A 466 -16.22 1.37 -18.22
C ILE A 466 -17.24 2.51 -18.06
N LYS A 467 -18.54 2.22 -18.07
CA LYS A 467 -19.58 3.24 -17.84
C LYS A 467 -19.48 3.88 -16.46
N ILE A 468 -19.20 3.09 -15.41
CA ILE A 468 -18.98 3.58 -14.05
C ILE A 468 -17.78 4.54 -14.04
N LEU A 469 -16.68 4.15 -14.69
CA LEU A 469 -15.47 4.97 -14.73
C LEU A 469 -15.69 6.30 -15.47
N ILE A 470 -16.35 6.24 -16.64
CA ILE A 470 -16.66 7.45 -17.44
C ILE A 470 -17.61 8.39 -16.68
N LYS A 471 -18.62 7.84 -16.00
CA LYS A 471 -19.54 8.64 -15.17
C LYS A 471 -18.83 9.36 -14.02
N SER A 472 -17.64 8.94 -13.69
CA SER A 472 -16.84 9.48 -12.57
C SER A 472 -15.94 10.65 -12.99
N SER A 473 -15.78 10.90 -14.30
CA SER A 473 -15.02 12.01 -14.85
C SER A 473 -15.68 13.37 -14.64
#